data_70f96b940cc5e7b233179cfccfc2f046
#
_entry.id   70f96b940cc5e7b233179cfccfc2f046
#
_cell.length_a   1.000
_cell.length_b   1.000
_cell.length_c   1.000
_cell.angle_alpha   90.00
_cell.angle_beta   90.00
_cell.angle_gamma   90.00
#
_symmetry.space_group_name_H-M   'P 1'
#
loop_
_entity.id
_entity.type
_entity.pdbx_description
1 polymer ?
#
loop_
_entity_poly.entity_id
_entity_poly.type
_entity_poly.pdbx_seq_one_letter_code
_entity_poly.pdbx_strand_id
1 'polypeptide(L)'
;VVDIVAARPIDLAIVEGIESMAGGEGPWIPRVRPNRPGLLVAGTNCVTTDAVATALMGFDPMADRGAAPFETCDSTLRLAEDAGLGTRDLKRIEVLGVPLEKARYPFRG
;
A
#
# COMPACT_ATOMS: atom_id res chain seq x y z
N VAL A 1 12.27 4.45 -6.92
CA VAL A 1 11.94 3.75 -5.66
C VAL A 1 12.28 2.27 -5.77
N VAL A 2 11.76 1.57 -6.77
CA VAL A 2 12.00 0.13 -6.95
C VAL A 2 13.49 -0.19 -7.12
N ASP A 3 14.23 0.62 -7.86
CA ASP A 3 15.67 0.43 -8.06
C ASP A 3 16.46 0.50 -6.75
N ILE A 4 16.09 1.37 -5.85
CA ILE A 4 16.74 1.51 -4.55
C ILE A 4 16.49 0.27 -3.69
N VAL A 5 15.27 -0.24 -3.68
CA VAL A 5 14.91 -1.46 -2.95
C VAL A 5 15.62 -2.68 -3.54
N ALA A 6 15.75 -2.73 -4.87
CA ALA A 6 16.48 -3.82 -5.53
C ALA A 6 17.98 -3.80 -5.18
N ALA A 7 18.57 -2.61 -5.06
CA ALA A 7 19.96 -2.44 -4.71
C ALA A 7 20.25 -2.84 -3.24
N ARG A 8 19.31 -2.55 -2.34
CA ARG A 8 19.39 -2.96 -0.94
C ARG A 8 18.00 -3.36 -0.43
N PRO A 9 17.74 -4.67 -0.32
CA PRO A 9 16.46 -5.17 0.17
C PRO A 9 16.12 -4.69 1.59
N ILE A 10 14.84 -4.47 1.82
CA ILE A 10 14.31 -4.08 3.13
C ILE A 10 13.93 -5.33 3.90
N ASP A 11 14.43 -5.45 5.14
CA ASP A 11 14.21 -6.63 5.98
C ASP A 11 12.91 -6.58 6.77
N LEU A 12 12.44 -5.37 7.08
CA LEU A 12 11.20 -5.15 7.84
C LEU A 12 10.54 -3.86 7.36
N ALA A 13 9.27 -3.94 7.04
CA ALA A 13 8.44 -2.79 6.71
C ALA A 13 7.33 -2.64 7.75
N ILE A 14 7.14 -1.43 8.25
CA ILE A 14 6.06 -1.10 9.17
C ILE A 14 5.34 0.12 8.60
N VAL A 15 4.03 -0.04 8.36
CA VAL A 15 3.17 1.06 7.89
C VAL A 15 2.30 1.51 9.05
N GLU A 16 2.42 2.77 9.42
CA GLU A 16 1.58 3.38 10.45
C GLU A 16 0.37 4.04 9.78
N GLY A 17 -0.81 3.66 10.21
CA GLY A 17 -2.07 4.21 9.76
C GLY A 17 -3.02 4.50 10.90
N ILE A 18 -2.51 4.90 12.06
CA ILE A 18 -3.34 5.26 13.22
C ILE A 18 -4.11 6.54 12.91
N GLU A 19 -3.38 7.58 12.50
CA GLU A 19 -3.96 8.80 11.96
C GLU A 19 -3.30 9.07 10.60
N SER A 20 -4.10 9.34 9.59
CA SER A 20 -3.64 9.52 8.23
C SER A 20 -4.48 10.58 7.52
N MET A 21 -4.32 10.67 6.21
CA MET A 21 -5.10 11.61 5.41
C MET A 21 -5.35 11.04 4.02
N ALA A 22 -6.44 11.44 3.44
CA ALA A 22 -6.82 11.10 2.07
C ALA A 22 -6.82 12.35 1.19
N GLY A 23 -6.53 12.19 -0.08
CA GLY A 23 -6.56 13.26 -1.07
C GLY A 23 -5.24 13.97 -1.31
N GLY A 24 -4.16 13.55 -0.66
CA GLY A 24 -2.83 14.11 -0.87
C GLY A 24 -1.83 13.67 0.16
N GLU A 25 -0.60 14.08 -0.02
CA GLU A 25 0.55 13.62 0.77
C GLU A 25 0.84 14.48 2.00
N GLY A 26 0.06 15.51 2.24
CA GLY A 26 0.28 16.36 3.40
C GLY A 26 -0.71 17.51 3.49
N PRO A 27 -0.72 18.22 4.64
CA PRO A 27 -1.70 19.29 4.90
C PRO A 27 -1.57 20.51 3.96
N TRP A 28 -0.48 20.59 3.22
CA TRP A 28 -0.28 21.65 2.22
C TRP A 28 -1.04 21.41 0.90
N ILE A 29 -1.61 20.21 0.72
CA ILE A 29 -2.39 19.89 -0.48
C ILE A 29 -3.85 20.31 -0.24
N PRO A 30 -4.45 21.09 -1.18
CA PRO A 30 -5.86 21.45 -1.06
C PRO A 30 -6.77 20.21 -1.05
N ARG A 31 -7.82 20.28 -0.21
CA ARG A 31 -8.85 19.24 -0.09
C ARG A 31 -8.37 17.93 0.54
N VAL A 32 -7.25 17.94 1.23
CA VAL A 32 -6.84 16.80 2.03
C VAL A 32 -7.83 16.60 3.17
N ARG A 33 -8.19 15.36 3.41
CA ARG A 33 -9.13 14.97 4.47
C ARG A 33 -8.42 14.09 5.49
N PRO A 34 -8.30 14.52 6.75
CA PRO A 34 -7.80 13.65 7.81
C PRO A 34 -8.71 12.44 8.02
N ASN A 35 -8.11 11.30 8.35
CA ASN A 35 -8.86 10.10 8.73
C ASN A 35 -8.12 9.34 9.82
N ARG A 36 -8.78 8.34 10.39
CA ARG A 36 -8.24 7.54 11.50
C ARG A 36 -8.49 6.05 11.29
N PRO A 37 -7.74 5.40 10.41
CA PRO A 37 -7.87 3.95 10.22
C PRO A 37 -7.59 3.14 11.49
N GLY A 38 -6.68 3.61 12.35
CA GLY A 38 -6.34 2.94 13.59
C GLY A 38 -5.57 1.63 13.38
N LEU A 39 -4.71 1.58 12.36
CA LEU A 39 -4.05 0.35 11.92
C LEU A 39 -2.53 0.49 11.93
N LEU A 40 -1.87 -0.64 12.21
CA LEU A 40 -0.46 -0.86 11.93
C LEU A 40 -0.35 -2.10 11.03
N VAL A 41 0.47 -2.00 9.99
CA VAL A 41 0.76 -3.10 9.08
C VAL A 41 2.25 -3.34 9.09
N ALA A 42 2.66 -4.57 9.29
CA ALA A 42 4.08 -4.94 9.32
C ALA A 42 4.32 -6.21 8.51
N GLY A 43 5.47 -6.29 7.87
CA GLY A 43 5.86 -7.47 7.12
C GLY A 43 7.36 -7.51 6.84
N THR A 44 7.85 -8.70 6.56
CA THR A 44 9.26 -8.92 6.23
C THR A 44 9.56 -8.73 4.73
N ASN A 45 8.53 -8.49 3.92
CA ASN A 45 8.67 -8.15 2.52
C ASN A 45 7.92 -6.83 2.24
N CYS A 46 8.63 -5.81 1.79
CA CYS A 46 8.04 -4.49 1.61
C CYS A 46 6.99 -4.46 0.50
N VAL A 47 7.12 -5.26 -0.53
CA VAL A 47 6.15 -5.31 -1.64
C VAL A 47 4.83 -5.91 -1.18
N THR A 48 4.87 -7.04 -0.48
CA THR A 48 3.64 -7.66 0.07
C THR A 48 3.00 -6.79 1.13
N THR A 49 3.80 -6.10 1.94
CA THR A 49 3.29 -5.16 2.94
C THR A 49 2.57 -3.99 2.30
N ASP A 50 3.14 -3.41 1.24
CA ASP A 50 2.51 -2.31 0.49
C ASP A 50 1.25 -2.78 -0.25
N ALA A 51 1.25 -3.99 -0.78
CA ALA A 51 0.06 -4.55 -1.43
C ALA A 51 -1.10 -4.69 -0.45
N VAL A 52 -0.84 -5.18 0.75
CA VAL A 52 -1.85 -5.29 1.81
C VAL A 52 -2.31 -3.91 2.26
N ALA A 53 -1.39 -2.97 2.47
CA ALA A 53 -1.74 -1.59 2.83
C ALA A 53 -2.61 -0.94 1.76
N THR A 54 -2.30 -1.13 0.49
CA THR A 54 -3.10 -0.63 -0.64
C THR A 54 -4.53 -1.18 -0.58
N ALA A 55 -4.68 -2.47 -0.32
CA ALA A 55 -6.00 -3.11 -0.19
C ALA A 55 -6.76 -2.59 1.03
N LEU A 56 -6.08 -2.37 2.16
CA LEU A 56 -6.69 -1.81 3.37
C LEU A 56 -7.23 -0.40 3.13
N MET A 57 -6.58 0.37 2.28
CA MET A 57 -7.03 1.71 1.89
C MET A 57 -8.20 1.69 0.90
N GLY A 58 -8.64 0.51 0.48
CA GLY A 58 -9.77 0.34 -0.43
C GLY A 58 -9.40 0.35 -1.91
N PHE A 59 -8.11 0.25 -2.23
CA PHE A 59 -7.64 0.20 -3.61
C PHE A 59 -7.26 -1.23 -4.01
N ASP A 60 -7.19 -1.48 -5.31
CA ASP A 60 -6.77 -2.76 -5.86
C ASP A 60 -5.24 -2.77 -6.05
N PRO A 61 -4.49 -3.60 -5.31
CA PRO A 61 -3.04 -3.69 -5.50
C PRO A 61 -2.65 -4.26 -6.87
N MET A 62 -3.56 -4.92 -7.57
CA MET A 62 -3.33 -5.42 -8.93
C MET A 62 -3.58 -4.38 -10.01
N ALA A 63 -4.03 -3.17 -9.64
CA ALA A 63 -4.27 -2.10 -10.60
C ALA A 63 -2.97 -1.68 -11.29
N ASP A 64 -3.10 -1.34 -12.57
CA ASP A 64 -2.02 -0.81 -13.38
C ASP A 64 -2.24 0.67 -13.69
N ARG A 65 -1.30 1.28 -14.42
CA ARG A 65 -1.42 2.67 -14.86
C ARG A 65 -2.77 2.93 -15.51
N GLY A 66 -3.44 3.99 -15.10
CA GLY A 66 -4.76 4.37 -15.57
C GLY A 66 -5.91 3.93 -14.68
N ALA A 67 -5.64 3.09 -13.67
CA ALA A 67 -6.64 2.66 -12.68
C ALA A 67 -6.19 3.08 -11.28
N ALA A 68 -7.15 3.47 -10.44
CA ALA A 68 -6.83 3.88 -9.07
C ALA A 68 -6.10 2.77 -8.29
N PRO A 69 -5.06 3.10 -7.51
CA PRO A 69 -4.56 4.45 -7.19
C PRO A 69 -3.50 4.98 -8.17
N PHE A 70 -3.29 4.34 -9.30
CA PHE A 70 -2.22 4.65 -10.26
C PHE A 70 -2.74 5.35 -11.52
N GLU A 71 -3.63 6.34 -11.36
CA GLU A 71 -4.29 7.00 -12.49
C GLU A 71 -3.31 7.66 -13.46
N THR A 72 -2.25 8.26 -12.93
CA THR A 72 -1.30 9.06 -13.72
C THR A 72 0.14 8.57 -13.67
N CYS A 73 0.38 7.42 -13.05
CA CYS A 73 1.73 6.88 -12.90
C CYS A 73 1.74 5.36 -13.06
N ASP A 74 2.92 4.80 -13.25
CA ASP A 74 3.09 3.35 -13.24
C ASP A 74 2.90 2.81 -11.82
N SER A 75 2.36 1.59 -11.71
CA SER A 75 2.26 0.91 -10.43
C SER A 75 3.65 0.51 -9.92
N THR A 76 4.07 1.07 -8.79
CA THR A 76 5.31 0.67 -8.14
C THR A 76 5.24 -0.79 -7.67
N LEU A 77 4.05 -1.29 -7.33
CA LEU A 77 3.85 -2.69 -6.96
C LEU A 77 4.10 -3.62 -8.15
N ARG A 78 3.61 -3.27 -9.33
CA ARG A 78 3.87 -4.04 -10.53
C ARG A 78 5.34 -4.03 -10.90
N LEU A 79 5.98 -2.88 -10.87
CA LEU A 79 7.41 -2.75 -11.17
C LEU A 79 8.25 -3.60 -10.22
N ALA A 80 7.91 -3.59 -8.93
CA ALA A 80 8.60 -4.39 -7.93
C ALA A 80 8.35 -5.89 -8.12
N GLU A 81 7.14 -6.29 -8.45
CA GLU A 81 6.80 -7.68 -8.74
C GLU A 81 7.55 -8.18 -9.99
N ASP A 82 7.58 -7.38 -11.05
CA ASP A 82 8.30 -7.71 -12.28
C ASP A 82 9.82 -7.83 -12.04
N ALA A 83 10.34 -7.08 -11.07
CA ALA A 83 11.74 -7.16 -10.66
C ALA A 83 12.04 -8.33 -9.70
N GLY A 84 11.05 -9.12 -9.34
CA GLY A 84 11.21 -10.28 -8.47
C GLY A 84 11.37 -9.95 -6.99
N LEU A 85 10.96 -8.75 -6.56
CA LEU A 85 11.14 -8.29 -5.18
C LEU A 85 10.03 -8.74 -4.22
N GLY A 86 8.91 -9.22 -4.74
CA GLY A 86 7.78 -9.70 -3.96
C GLY A 86 6.52 -9.81 -4.81
N THR A 87 5.39 -10.16 -4.20
CA THR A 87 4.12 -10.27 -4.91
C THR A 87 3.12 -9.22 -4.42
N ARG A 88 2.32 -8.70 -5.35
CA ARG A 88 1.16 -7.84 -5.08
C ARG A 88 -0.16 -8.60 -5.09
N ASP A 89 -0.13 -9.90 -5.37
CA ASP A 89 -1.33 -10.73 -5.44
C ASP A 89 -1.74 -11.16 -4.03
N LEU A 90 -2.84 -10.63 -3.53
CA LEU A 90 -3.36 -10.91 -2.19
C LEU A 90 -3.64 -12.40 -1.96
N LYS A 91 -3.94 -13.16 -3.01
CA LYS A 91 -4.18 -14.61 -2.92
C LYS A 91 -2.92 -15.37 -2.54
N ARG A 92 -1.76 -14.79 -2.72
CA ARG A 92 -0.46 -15.36 -2.42
C ARG A 92 0.18 -14.79 -1.15
N ILE A 93 -0.56 -13.94 -0.42
CA ILE A 93 -0.08 -13.26 0.78
C ILE A 93 -0.87 -13.78 1.97
N GLU A 94 -0.16 -14.24 2.99
CA GLU A 94 -0.76 -14.61 4.27
C GLU A 94 -0.86 -13.36 5.16
N VAL A 95 -2.08 -13.04 5.60
CA VAL A 95 -2.34 -11.93 6.52
C VAL A 95 -2.66 -12.49 7.89
N LEU A 96 -1.81 -12.19 8.87
CA LEU A 96 -1.99 -12.61 10.25
C LEU A 96 -2.59 -11.50 11.09
N GLY A 97 -3.31 -11.87 12.15
CA GLY A 97 -3.98 -10.91 13.03
C GLY A 97 -5.38 -10.60 12.56
N VAL A 98 -5.73 -9.31 12.51
CA VAL A 98 -7.06 -8.88 12.08
C VAL A 98 -7.27 -9.23 10.61
N PRO A 99 -8.38 -9.91 10.25
CA PRO A 99 -8.68 -10.19 8.85
C PRO A 99 -8.75 -8.92 8.00
N LEU A 100 -8.25 -9.00 6.77
CA LEU A 100 -8.18 -7.85 5.87
C LEU A 100 -9.54 -7.18 5.67
N GLU A 101 -10.60 -7.96 5.51
CA GLU A 101 -11.96 -7.44 5.31
C GLU A 101 -12.46 -6.63 6.50
N LYS A 102 -12.05 -6.98 7.72
CA LYS A 102 -12.42 -6.27 8.94
C LYS A 102 -11.57 -5.03 9.19
N ALA A 103 -10.32 -5.05 8.75
CA ALA A 103 -9.38 -3.95 8.93
C ALA A 103 -9.52 -2.88 7.84
N ARG A 104 -10.20 -3.19 6.75
CA ARG A 104 -10.34 -2.32 5.60
C ARG A 104 -10.94 -0.97 5.97
N TYR A 105 -10.28 0.09 5.54
CA TYR A 105 -10.71 1.47 5.78
C TYR A 105 -10.57 2.26 4.48
N PRO A 106 -11.62 2.34 3.67
CA PRO A 106 -11.55 3.01 2.38
C PRO A 106 -11.18 4.48 2.50
N PHE A 107 -10.20 4.92 1.72
CA PHE A 107 -9.75 6.31 1.68
C PHE A 107 -10.56 7.16 0.70
N ARG A 108 -11.43 6.55 -0.06
CA ARG A 108 -12.37 7.24 -0.94
C ARG A 108 -13.56 7.74 -0.13
N GLY A 109 -13.87 8.99 -0.27
CA GLY A 109 -14.93 9.62 0.47
C GLY A 109 -16.24 9.73 -0.24
#